data_49ee0b29f4260505d31786eccc10db0e
#
_entry.id   49ee0b29f4260505d31786eccc10db0e
#
_cell.length_a   1.000
_cell.length_b   1.000
_cell.length_c   1.000
_cell.angle_alpha   90.00
_cell.angle_beta   90.00
_cell.angle_gamma   90.00
#
_symmetry.space_group_name_H-M   'P 1'
#
loop_
_entity.id
_entity.type
_entity.pdbx_description
1 polymer ?
#
loop_
_entity_poly.entity_id
_entity_poly.type
_entity_poly.pdbx_seq_one_letter_code
_entity_poly.pdbx_strand_id
1 'polypeptide(L)'
;MASQPLQILLVESDPVDARRLAEMLHVAGAGKFRLRRAHQLRQAKRHLQNGRADVAIVNLFLSDAKGLDVLAEAQCAAPSVTFLALHGSADEALAAQVLQLGAQDFLVKSELTPGRLERALSYAIARQSVRLHLLSLSLMDELTGLHNRRGFVSTAEQRLKLTSRQGVRSTLIFIDVDNLKSINDTFGHREGDGALQQIAGLLRECFRETDIIGRLGGDEFCVLLSQTSAAGDLLIRQRLLQLIERSNDRGNENCKRVYTLSISVGAVDISGPEELEQQIGRADALMYEHKRAKQVGAERFARQREMV
;
A
#
# COMPACT_ATOMS: atom_id res chain seq x y z
N MET A 1 -10.10 -24.46 8.60
CA MET A 1 -9.35 -23.41 9.33
C MET A 1 -10.36 -22.54 10.07
N ALA A 2 -10.28 -22.40 11.39
CA ALA A 2 -11.19 -21.55 12.14
C ALA A 2 -10.88 -20.09 11.77
N SER A 3 -11.85 -19.39 11.18
CA SER A 3 -11.76 -17.96 10.86
C SER A 3 -11.52 -17.18 12.16
N GLN A 4 -10.56 -16.26 12.16
CA GLN A 4 -10.33 -15.38 13.32
C GLN A 4 -11.60 -14.56 13.59
N PRO A 5 -11.97 -14.35 14.87
CA PRO A 5 -13.15 -13.58 15.22
C PRO A 5 -12.99 -12.12 14.80
N LEU A 6 -14.03 -11.58 14.15
CA LEU A 6 -14.10 -10.21 13.67
C LEU A 6 -14.00 -9.21 14.83
N GLN A 7 -13.09 -8.24 14.72
CA GLN A 7 -12.88 -7.21 15.73
C GLN A 7 -13.86 -6.05 15.50
N ILE A 8 -14.84 -5.90 16.37
CA ILE A 8 -15.85 -4.83 16.30
C ILE A 8 -15.54 -3.76 17.35
N LEU A 9 -15.47 -2.50 16.91
CA LEU A 9 -15.45 -1.34 17.80
C LEU A 9 -16.86 -0.73 17.86
N LEU A 10 -17.49 -0.78 19.01
CA LEU A 10 -18.74 -0.09 19.29
C LEU A 10 -18.46 1.25 19.95
N VAL A 11 -18.89 2.33 19.33
CA VAL A 11 -18.75 3.71 19.85
C VAL A 11 -20.12 4.22 20.25
N GLU A 12 -20.40 4.19 21.55
CA GLU A 12 -21.69 4.55 22.12
C GLU A 12 -21.51 5.14 23.52
N SER A 13 -22.05 6.35 23.73
CA SER A 13 -21.95 7.06 25.00
C SER A 13 -22.98 6.57 26.04
N ASP A 14 -24.17 6.15 25.59
CA ASP A 14 -25.20 5.64 26.48
C ASP A 14 -24.86 4.20 26.91
N PRO A 15 -24.73 3.94 28.24
CA PRO A 15 -24.37 2.61 28.73
C PRO A 15 -25.48 1.58 28.53
N VAL A 16 -26.73 1.99 28.45
CA VAL A 16 -27.88 1.08 28.26
C VAL A 16 -27.89 0.60 26.80
N ASP A 17 -27.80 1.53 25.87
CA ASP A 17 -27.70 1.21 24.44
C ASP A 17 -26.45 0.38 24.13
N ALA A 18 -25.31 0.73 24.73
CA ALA A 18 -24.05 -0.01 24.55
C ALA A 18 -24.18 -1.47 25.04
N ARG A 19 -24.89 -1.71 26.17
CA ARG A 19 -25.16 -3.06 26.68
C ARG A 19 -26.08 -3.81 25.72
N ARG A 20 -27.22 -3.20 25.34
CA ARG A 20 -28.18 -3.79 24.42
C ARG A 20 -27.56 -4.21 23.09
N LEU A 21 -26.74 -3.36 22.50
CA LEU A 21 -26.04 -3.66 21.26
C LEU A 21 -25.02 -4.79 21.42
N ALA A 22 -24.33 -4.85 22.56
CA ALA A 22 -23.42 -5.94 22.87
C ALA A 22 -24.13 -7.28 23.01
N GLU A 23 -25.31 -7.31 23.66
CA GLU A 23 -26.14 -8.50 23.77
C GLU A 23 -26.65 -8.96 22.39
N MET A 24 -27.11 -8.02 21.54
CA MET A 24 -27.52 -8.32 20.18
C MET A 24 -26.37 -8.94 19.36
N LEU A 25 -25.14 -8.40 19.46
CA LEU A 25 -23.95 -8.94 18.79
C LEU A 25 -23.59 -10.34 19.32
N HIS A 26 -23.75 -10.57 20.61
CA HIS A 26 -23.52 -11.89 21.20
C HIS A 26 -24.51 -12.94 20.67
N VAL A 27 -25.79 -12.57 20.58
CA VAL A 27 -26.86 -13.44 20.04
C VAL A 27 -26.66 -13.69 18.53
N ALA A 28 -26.31 -12.65 17.78
CA ALA A 28 -26.11 -12.73 16.34
C ALA A 28 -24.93 -13.63 15.92
N GLY A 29 -23.91 -13.78 16.78
CA GLY A 29 -22.75 -14.57 16.41
C GLY A 29 -21.86 -14.92 17.58
N ALA A 30 -22.30 -15.82 18.46
CA ALA A 30 -21.47 -16.30 19.57
C ALA A 30 -20.13 -16.84 19.08
N GLY A 31 -19.04 -16.19 19.47
CA GLY A 31 -17.67 -16.56 19.06
C GLY A 31 -17.20 -16.01 17.70
N LYS A 32 -18.09 -15.46 16.85
CA LYS A 32 -17.73 -14.84 15.57
C LYS A 32 -17.16 -13.43 15.73
N PHE A 33 -17.52 -12.72 16.82
CA PHE A 33 -17.20 -11.32 17.05
C PHE A 33 -16.40 -11.11 18.33
N ARG A 34 -15.40 -10.24 18.28
CA ARG A 34 -14.75 -9.66 19.47
C ARG A 34 -15.13 -8.20 19.58
N LEU A 35 -15.84 -7.84 20.65
CA LEU A 35 -16.34 -6.50 20.86
C LEU A 35 -15.40 -5.69 21.75
N ARG A 36 -15.04 -4.50 21.29
CA ARG A 36 -14.44 -3.41 22.08
C ARG A 36 -15.44 -2.28 22.17
N ARG A 37 -15.39 -1.52 23.25
CA ARG A 37 -16.27 -0.37 23.47
C ARG A 37 -15.47 0.89 23.66
N ALA A 38 -15.99 1.98 23.08
CA ALA A 38 -15.58 3.34 23.34
C ALA A 38 -16.81 4.19 23.66
N HIS A 39 -16.69 5.07 24.66
CA HIS A 39 -17.80 5.93 25.09
C HIS A 39 -17.72 7.33 24.48
N GLN A 40 -16.60 7.67 23.86
CA GLN A 40 -16.30 8.98 23.29
C GLN A 40 -15.53 8.83 21.99
N LEU A 41 -15.65 9.80 21.09
CA LEU A 41 -14.96 9.82 19.81
C LEU A 41 -13.43 9.79 19.97
N ARG A 42 -12.88 10.57 20.91
CA ARG A 42 -11.42 10.57 21.17
C ARG A 42 -10.90 9.20 21.63
N GLN A 43 -11.67 8.42 22.37
CA GLN A 43 -11.32 7.06 22.77
C GLN A 43 -11.39 6.13 21.55
N ALA A 44 -12.43 6.26 20.74
CA ALA A 44 -12.59 5.50 19.50
C ALA A 44 -11.41 5.74 18.55
N LYS A 45 -11.00 6.99 18.34
CA LYS A 45 -9.82 7.35 17.48
C LYS A 45 -8.55 6.64 17.93
N ARG A 46 -8.27 6.54 19.23
CA ARG A 46 -7.12 5.80 19.75
C ARG A 46 -7.19 4.30 19.42
N HIS A 47 -8.37 3.68 19.52
CA HIS A 47 -8.55 2.28 19.16
C HIS A 47 -8.41 2.05 17.66
N LEU A 48 -8.93 2.94 16.84
CA LEU A 48 -8.87 2.90 15.39
C LEU A 48 -7.42 3.04 14.89
N GLN A 49 -6.67 4.01 15.41
CA GLN A 49 -5.26 4.25 15.05
C GLN A 49 -4.34 3.08 15.41
N ASN A 50 -4.69 2.29 16.41
CA ASN A 50 -3.92 1.10 16.79
C ASN A 50 -4.21 -0.14 15.93
N GLY A 51 -4.99 -0.01 14.84
CA GLY A 51 -5.29 -1.09 13.89
C GLY A 51 -6.04 -2.28 14.49
N ARG A 52 -6.90 -2.05 15.49
CA ARG A 52 -7.55 -3.11 16.27
C ARG A 52 -9.06 -3.25 16.00
N ALA A 53 -9.55 -2.79 14.87
CA ALA A 53 -10.95 -2.93 14.47
C ALA A 53 -11.08 -3.24 12.98
N ASP A 54 -11.89 -4.24 12.65
CA ASP A 54 -12.30 -4.55 11.26
C ASP A 54 -13.56 -3.75 10.90
N VAL A 55 -14.47 -3.59 11.88
CA VAL A 55 -15.72 -2.83 11.74
C VAL A 55 -15.88 -1.90 12.94
N ALA A 56 -16.32 -0.67 12.69
CA ALA A 56 -16.74 0.28 13.70
C ALA A 56 -18.23 0.60 13.56
N ILE A 57 -18.99 0.36 14.63
CA ILE A 57 -20.39 0.79 14.77
C ILE A 57 -20.36 2.07 15.58
N VAL A 58 -20.71 3.19 14.96
CA VAL A 58 -20.51 4.52 15.55
C VAL A 58 -21.83 5.26 15.68
N ASN A 59 -22.22 5.56 16.93
CA ASN A 59 -23.33 6.46 17.19
C ASN A 59 -22.95 7.88 16.75
N LEU A 60 -23.81 8.50 15.93
CA LEU A 60 -23.62 9.86 15.46
C LEU A 60 -23.82 10.94 16.53
N PHE A 61 -24.38 10.58 17.69
CA PHE A 61 -24.57 11.48 18.84
C PHE A 61 -23.81 10.95 20.05
N LEU A 62 -22.57 11.41 20.18
CA LEU A 62 -21.70 11.11 21.32
C LEU A 62 -21.68 12.29 22.31
N SER A 63 -21.17 12.04 23.50
CA SER A 63 -21.03 13.07 24.54
C SER A 63 -19.99 14.16 24.17
N ASP A 64 -19.02 13.83 23.34
CA ASP A 64 -17.91 14.71 22.95
C ASP A 64 -17.94 15.12 21.46
N ALA A 65 -18.88 14.61 20.64
CA ALA A 65 -19.05 14.99 19.24
C ALA A 65 -20.43 14.60 18.70
N LYS A 66 -20.94 15.30 17.67
CA LYS A 66 -22.28 15.08 17.13
C LYS A 66 -22.31 15.18 15.61
N GLY A 67 -23.26 14.44 15.00
CA GLY A 67 -23.57 14.49 13.58
C GLY A 67 -22.51 13.87 12.69
N LEU A 68 -22.34 14.42 11.50
CA LEU A 68 -21.46 13.90 10.47
C LEU A 68 -19.99 14.01 10.84
N ASP A 69 -19.61 14.97 11.67
CA ASP A 69 -18.22 15.15 12.12
C ASP A 69 -17.69 13.92 12.87
N VAL A 70 -18.57 13.23 13.62
CA VAL A 70 -18.21 11.99 14.32
C VAL A 70 -17.71 10.94 13.33
N LEU A 71 -18.43 10.77 12.23
CA LEU A 71 -18.08 9.80 11.19
C LEU A 71 -16.83 10.23 10.41
N ALA A 72 -16.78 11.49 10.01
CA ALA A 72 -15.66 12.05 9.26
C ALA A 72 -14.33 11.92 10.02
N GLU A 73 -14.31 12.30 11.30
CA GLU A 73 -13.12 12.20 12.13
C GLU A 73 -12.71 10.75 12.42
N ALA A 74 -13.70 9.84 12.61
CA ALA A 74 -13.42 8.43 12.82
C ALA A 74 -12.82 7.78 11.55
N GLN A 75 -13.33 8.12 10.37
CA GLN A 75 -12.81 7.64 9.09
C GLN A 75 -11.42 8.18 8.78
N CYS A 76 -11.15 9.45 9.07
CA CYS A 76 -9.80 10.02 8.95
C CYS A 76 -8.79 9.29 9.84
N ALA A 77 -9.21 8.82 11.02
CA ALA A 77 -8.34 8.06 11.93
C ALA A 77 -8.00 6.65 11.42
N ALA A 78 -8.90 6.01 10.63
CA ALA A 78 -8.71 4.67 10.10
C ALA A 78 -9.49 4.45 8.77
N PRO A 79 -8.97 4.91 7.63
CA PRO A 79 -9.67 4.83 6.34
C PRO A 79 -9.95 3.40 5.84
N SER A 80 -9.23 2.40 6.34
CA SER A 80 -9.40 0.99 5.97
C SER A 80 -10.50 0.27 6.76
N VAL A 81 -10.98 0.86 7.86
CA VAL A 81 -12.02 0.27 8.71
C VAL A 81 -13.40 0.44 8.09
N THR A 82 -14.23 -0.57 8.21
CA THR A 82 -15.64 -0.53 7.77
C THR A 82 -16.47 0.21 8.81
N PHE A 83 -17.22 1.25 8.41
CA PHE A 83 -18.05 2.04 9.30
C PHE A 83 -19.53 1.78 9.09
N LEU A 84 -20.26 1.50 10.18
CA LEU A 84 -21.72 1.50 10.27
C LEU A 84 -22.14 2.66 11.18
N ALA A 85 -22.97 3.55 10.68
CA ALA A 85 -23.47 4.66 11.48
C ALA A 85 -24.72 4.22 12.26
N LEU A 86 -24.82 4.66 13.52
CA LEU A 86 -25.93 4.37 14.41
C LEU A 86 -26.63 5.66 14.81
N HIS A 87 -27.98 5.68 14.73
CA HIS A 87 -28.80 6.83 15.09
C HIS A 87 -30.06 6.42 15.86
N GLY A 88 -30.61 7.33 16.64
CA GLY A 88 -31.80 7.04 17.48
C GLY A 88 -33.11 6.89 16.70
N SER A 89 -33.29 7.63 15.62
CA SER A 89 -34.51 7.70 14.81
C SER A 89 -34.19 7.59 13.30
N ALA A 90 -35.21 7.24 12.53
CA ALA A 90 -35.13 7.27 11.09
C ALA A 90 -35.03 8.74 10.60
N ASP A 91 -34.00 9.05 9.83
CA ASP A 91 -33.75 10.33 9.17
C ASP A 91 -33.14 10.03 7.81
N GLU A 92 -33.96 10.12 6.76
CA GLU A 92 -33.54 9.77 5.39
C GLU A 92 -32.49 10.76 4.84
N ALA A 93 -32.59 12.05 5.21
CA ALA A 93 -31.62 13.04 4.75
C ALA A 93 -30.24 12.81 5.40
N LEU A 94 -30.22 12.53 6.68
CA LEU A 94 -29.00 12.19 7.41
C LEU A 94 -28.42 10.86 6.91
N ALA A 95 -29.26 9.85 6.66
CA ALA A 95 -28.82 8.56 6.13
C ALA A 95 -28.12 8.71 4.77
N ALA A 96 -28.69 9.51 3.86
CA ALA A 96 -28.08 9.79 2.56
C ALA A 96 -26.69 10.46 2.71
N GLN A 97 -26.56 11.45 3.57
CA GLN A 97 -25.29 12.14 3.83
C GLN A 97 -24.23 11.21 4.44
N VAL A 98 -24.63 10.36 5.40
CA VAL A 98 -23.79 9.36 6.04
C VAL A 98 -23.21 8.36 5.03
N LEU A 99 -24.05 7.87 4.11
CA LEU A 99 -23.63 6.96 3.05
C LEU A 99 -22.71 7.66 2.03
N GLN A 100 -22.99 8.92 1.71
CA GLN A 100 -22.10 9.73 0.84
C GLN A 100 -20.72 9.96 1.46
N LEU A 101 -20.65 10.11 2.78
CA LEU A 101 -19.39 10.19 3.52
C LEU A 101 -18.63 8.87 3.57
N GLY A 102 -19.24 7.76 3.11
CA GLY A 102 -18.58 6.46 2.98
C GLY A 102 -18.85 5.46 4.11
N ALA A 103 -19.84 5.70 4.97
CA ALA A 103 -20.37 4.63 5.80
C ALA A 103 -21.03 3.55 4.94
N GLN A 104 -20.95 2.30 5.38
CA GLN A 104 -21.49 1.18 4.61
C GLN A 104 -22.99 0.98 4.84
N ASP A 105 -23.48 1.44 6.00
CA ASP A 105 -24.92 1.39 6.33
C ASP A 105 -25.27 2.43 7.42
N PHE A 106 -26.59 2.74 7.51
CA PHE A 106 -27.18 3.61 8.52
C PHE A 106 -28.21 2.81 9.32
N LEU A 107 -27.95 2.62 10.60
CA LEU A 107 -28.72 1.77 11.49
C LEU A 107 -29.55 2.61 12.46
N VAL A 108 -30.86 2.34 12.51
CA VAL A 108 -31.78 2.99 13.45
C VAL A 108 -31.91 2.13 14.72
N LYS A 109 -31.54 2.68 15.89
CA LYS A 109 -31.49 1.96 17.17
C LYS A 109 -32.80 1.28 17.53
N SER A 110 -33.94 1.95 17.31
CA SER A 110 -35.28 1.42 17.64
C SER A 110 -35.70 0.23 16.79
N GLU A 111 -35.11 0.07 15.59
CA GLU A 111 -35.43 -0.99 14.66
C GLU A 111 -34.45 -2.15 14.65
N LEU A 112 -33.37 -2.06 15.45
CA LEU A 112 -32.32 -3.07 15.45
C LEU A 112 -32.81 -4.35 16.14
N THR A 113 -32.58 -5.45 15.44
CA THR A 113 -32.69 -6.83 15.94
C THR A 113 -31.35 -7.54 15.70
N PRO A 114 -31.04 -8.63 16.45
CA PRO A 114 -29.83 -9.40 16.25
C PRO A 114 -29.61 -9.81 14.76
N GLY A 115 -30.67 -10.28 14.10
CA GLY A 115 -30.58 -10.68 12.68
C GLY A 115 -30.39 -9.52 11.70
N ARG A 116 -30.92 -8.31 11.96
CA ARG A 116 -30.64 -7.10 11.16
C ARG A 116 -29.18 -6.68 11.32
N LEU A 117 -28.67 -6.71 12.55
CA LEU A 117 -27.30 -6.33 12.87
C LEU A 117 -26.30 -7.31 12.23
N GLU A 118 -26.54 -8.62 12.29
CA GLU A 118 -25.69 -9.62 11.63
C GLU A 118 -25.66 -9.42 10.12
N ARG A 119 -26.81 -9.18 9.48
CA ARG A 119 -26.87 -8.91 8.04
C ARG A 119 -26.15 -7.63 7.66
N ALA A 120 -26.35 -6.54 8.40
CA ALA A 120 -25.66 -5.27 8.15
C ALA A 120 -24.14 -5.44 8.24
N LEU A 121 -23.63 -6.13 9.24
CA LEU A 121 -22.21 -6.45 9.38
C LEU A 121 -21.69 -7.29 8.20
N SER A 122 -22.41 -8.36 7.85
CA SER A 122 -22.00 -9.25 6.75
C SER A 122 -21.95 -8.52 5.41
N TYR A 123 -22.94 -7.70 5.10
CA TYR A 123 -22.96 -6.90 3.87
C TYR A 123 -21.91 -5.80 3.87
N ALA A 124 -21.69 -5.13 4.97
CA ALA A 124 -20.68 -4.09 5.08
C ALA A 124 -19.26 -4.65 4.83
N ILE A 125 -18.96 -5.82 5.41
CA ILE A 125 -17.68 -6.51 5.21
C ILE A 125 -17.51 -6.95 3.76
N ALA A 126 -18.56 -7.56 3.17
CA ALA A 126 -18.51 -8.01 1.77
C ALA A 126 -18.27 -6.84 0.80
N ARG A 127 -18.99 -5.72 0.99
CA ARG A 127 -18.79 -4.50 0.17
C ARG A 127 -17.38 -3.93 0.32
N GLN A 128 -16.86 -3.85 1.56
CA GLN A 128 -15.51 -3.37 1.81
C GLN A 128 -14.47 -4.27 1.16
N SER A 129 -14.63 -5.60 1.24
CA SER A 129 -13.75 -6.56 0.58
C SER A 129 -13.72 -6.35 -0.94
N VAL A 130 -14.88 -6.20 -1.58
CA VAL A 130 -14.96 -5.90 -3.02
C VAL A 130 -14.30 -4.56 -3.35
N ARG A 131 -14.55 -3.52 -2.55
CA ARG A 131 -13.90 -2.21 -2.74
C ARG A 131 -12.39 -2.29 -2.63
N LEU A 132 -11.87 -2.98 -1.62
CA LEU A 132 -10.43 -3.17 -1.43
C LEU A 132 -9.83 -4.01 -2.56
N HIS A 133 -10.55 -5.02 -3.06
CA HIS A 133 -10.12 -5.80 -4.20
C HIS A 133 -10.03 -4.95 -5.48
N LEU A 134 -11.05 -4.15 -5.78
CA LEU A 134 -11.02 -3.20 -6.90
C LEU A 134 -9.88 -2.17 -6.77
N LEU A 135 -9.65 -1.66 -5.56
CA LEU A 135 -8.52 -0.78 -5.29
C LEU A 135 -7.18 -1.49 -5.48
N SER A 136 -7.06 -2.77 -5.08
CA SER A 136 -5.84 -3.55 -5.25
C SER A 136 -5.52 -3.81 -6.73
N LEU A 137 -6.52 -4.08 -7.55
CA LEU A 137 -6.37 -4.17 -9.00
C LEU A 137 -5.84 -2.86 -9.61
N SER A 138 -6.22 -1.70 -9.03
CA SER A 138 -5.73 -0.37 -9.43
C SER A 138 -4.37 0.01 -8.84
N LEU A 139 -3.75 -0.80 -7.96
CA LEU A 139 -2.45 -0.51 -7.31
C LEU A 139 -1.29 -1.32 -7.88
N MET A 140 -1.56 -2.24 -8.79
CA MET A 140 -0.55 -3.08 -9.42
C MET A 140 -0.34 -2.66 -10.88
N ASP A 141 0.88 -2.84 -11.37
CA ASP A 141 1.23 -2.72 -12.78
C ASP A 141 0.91 -4.05 -13.49
N GLU A 142 0.06 -4.00 -14.51
CA GLU A 142 -0.45 -5.19 -15.20
C GLU A 142 0.66 -5.97 -15.91
N LEU A 143 1.69 -5.29 -16.41
CA LEU A 143 2.78 -5.94 -17.13
C LEU A 143 3.72 -6.72 -16.21
N THR A 144 4.12 -6.08 -15.11
CA THR A 144 5.17 -6.61 -14.23
C THR A 144 4.64 -7.28 -12.97
N GLY A 145 3.37 -7.02 -12.60
CA GLY A 145 2.77 -7.48 -11.35
C GLY A 145 3.45 -6.90 -10.10
N LEU A 146 4.20 -5.81 -10.22
CA LEU A 146 4.71 -4.99 -9.12
C LEU A 146 3.69 -3.91 -8.76
N HIS A 147 3.90 -3.17 -7.67
CA HIS A 147 3.11 -1.99 -7.44
C HIS A 147 3.27 -0.99 -8.61
N ASN A 148 2.17 -0.39 -9.07
CA ASN A 148 2.27 0.79 -9.92
C ASN A 148 2.65 2.02 -9.07
N ARG A 149 2.86 3.20 -9.67
CA ARG A 149 3.23 4.42 -8.95
C ARG A 149 2.33 4.69 -7.75
N ARG A 150 1.01 4.60 -7.94
CA ARG A 150 0.03 4.86 -6.88
C ARG A 150 0.14 3.83 -5.74
N GLY A 151 0.27 2.55 -6.09
CA GLY A 151 0.43 1.45 -5.14
C GLY A 151 1.72 1.58 -4.35
N PHE A 152 2.84 1.89 -5.03
CA PHE A 152 4.12 2.10 -4.40
C PHE A 152 4.07 3.23 -3.37
N VAL A 153 3.61 4.43 -3.78
CA VAL A 153 3.55 5.61 -2.89
C VAL A 153 2.67 5.33 -1.68
N SER A 154 1.45 4.81 -1.88
CA SER A 154 0.52 4.52 -0.78
C SER A 154 1.08 3.50 0.23
N THR A 155 1.72 2.43 -0.27
CA THR A 155 2.29 1.38 0.60
C THR A 155 3.57 1.86 1.29
N ALA A 156 4.40 2.64 0.58
CA ALA A 156 5.63 3.22 1.12
C ALA A 156 5.34 4.23 2.25
N GLU A 157 4.36 5.12 2.07
CA GLU A 157 3.95 6.05 3.13
C GLU A 157 3.49 5.33 4.40
N GLN A 158 2.68 4.28 4.26
CA GLN A 158 2.24 3.47 5.40
C GLN A 158 3.42 2.82 6.12
N ARG A 159 4.37 2.27 5.36
CA ARG A 159 5.58 1.64 5.92
C ARG A 159 6.44 2.68 6.64
N LEU A 160 6.68 3.84 6.04
CA LEU A 160 7.48 4.91 6.61
C LEU A 160 6.87 5.47 7.90
N LYS A 161 5.53 5.57 7.99
CA LYS A 161 4.82 5.93 9.24
C LYS A 161 5.10 4.94 10.38
N LEU A 162 5.30 3.66 10.07
CA LEU A 162 5.61 2.63 11.07
C LEU A 162 7.10 2.66 11.47
N THR A 163 8.01 2.74 10.49
CA THR A 163 9.46 2.70 10.73
C THR A 163 9.97 3.98 11.39
N SER A 164 9.44 5.16 11.05
CA SER A 164 9.83 6.43 11.67
C SER A 164 9.54 6.45 13.17
N ARG A 165 8.43 5.85 13.61
CA ARG A 165 8.10 5.72 15.05
C ARG A 165 9.07 4.80 15.82
N GLN A 166 9.75 3.91 15.12
CA GLN A 166 10.71 2.95 15.69
C GLN A 166 12.16 3.44 15.59
N GLY A 167 12.40 4.62 14.98
CA GLY A 167 13.74 5.14 14.73
C GLY A 167 14.55 4.32 13.72
N VAL A 168 13.87 3.53 12.88
CA VAL A 168 14.50 2.65 11.90
C VAL A 168 14.74 3.42 10.60
N ARG A 169 15.97 3.37 10.09
CA ARG A 169 16.32 3.96 8.80
C ARG A 169 15.74 3.13 7.64
N SER A 170 15.27 3.82 6.63
CA SER A 170 14.83 3.24 5.37
C SER A 170 15.65 3.83 4.22
N THR A 171 15.84 3.06 3.15
CA THR A 171 16.53 3.51 1.94
C THR A 171 15.58 3.42 0.76
N LEU A 172 15.51 4.46 -0.02
CA LEU A 172 14.78 4.53 -1.28
C LEU A 172 15.75 4.37 -2.45
N ILE A 173 15.46 3.43 -3.34
CA ILE A 173 16.26 3.15 -4.54
C ILE A 173 15.40 3.45 -5.76
N PHE A 174 15.91 4.29 -6.66
CA PHE A 174 15.33 4.55 -7.97
C PHE A 174 16.14 3.85 -9.05
N ILE A 175 15.47 3.18 -9.98
CA ILE A 175 16.09 2.32 -11.00
C ILE A 175 15.46 2.64 -12.34
N ASP A 176 16.29 2.80 -13.37
CA ASP A 176 15.89 2.99 -14.76
C ASP A 176 16.51 1.88 -15.62
N VAL A 177 15.73 1.31 -16.54
CA VAL A 177 16.22 0.29 -17.49
C VAL A 177 16.88 0.97 -18.66
N ASP A 178 18.19 0.83 -18.76
CA ASP A 178 18.97 1.47 -19.81
C ASP A 178 18.60 0.95 -21.20
N ASN A 179 18.50 1.85 -22.17
CA ASN A 179 18.30 1.55 -23.59
C ASN A 179 17.01 0.78 -23.94
N LEU A 180 15.96 0.83 -23.10
CA LEU A 180 14.68 0.15 -23.39
C LEU A 180 14.09 0.61 -24.73
N LYS A 181 14.20 1.90 -25.06
CA LYS A 181 13.77 2.42 -26.36
C LYS A 181 14.48 1.72 -27.51
N SER A 182 15.80 1.53 -27.44
CA SER A 182 16.56 0.83 -28.46
C SER A 182 16.14 -0.64 -28.61
N ILE A 183 15.82 -1.30 -27.50
CA ILE A 183 15.26 -2.67 -27.52
C ILE A 183 13.92 -2.67 -28.25
N ASN A 184 13.01 -1.75 -27.92
CA ASN A 184 11.71 -1.61 -28.57
C ASN A 184 11.86 -1.33 -30.09
N ASP A 185 12.71 -0.39 -30.44
CA ASP A 185 12.89 0.05 -31.82
C ASP A 185 13.53 -1.06 -32.69
N THR A 186 14.41 -1.90 -32.11
CA THR A 186 15.14 -2.94 -32.84
C THR A 186 14.39 -4.28 -32.85
N PHE A 187 13.77 -4.68 -31.73
CA PHE A 187 13.21 -6.02 -31.56
C PHE A 187 11.68 -6.02 -31.36
N GLY A 188 11.07 -4.83 -31.27
CA GLY A 188 9.64 -4.65 -31.09
C GLY A 188 9.22 -4.58 -29.60
N HIS A 189 8.04 -4.03 -29.37
CA HIS A 189 7.50 -3.78 -28.02
C HIS A 189 7.34 -5.04 -27.15
N ARG A 190 7.09 -6.20 -27.77
CA ARG A 190 6.99 -7.47 -27.03
C ARG A 190 8.31 -7.86 -26.35
N GLU A 191 9.43 -7.60 -26.99
CA GLU A 191 10.74 -7.84 -26.39
C GLU A 191 11.05 -6.83 -25.29
N GLY A 192 10.66 -5.57 -25.46
CA GLY A 192 10.77 -4.57 -24.40
C GLY A 192 9.90 -4.89 -23.19
N ASP A 193 8.68 -5.38 -23.41
CA ASP A 193 7.80 -5.89 -22.34
C ASP A 193 8.45 -7.07 -21.62
N GLY A 194 9.06 -8.00 -22.37
CA GLY A 194 9.82 -9.12 -21.83
C GLY A 194 11.01 -8.67 -20.98
N ALA A 195 11.74 -7.63 -21.42
CA ALA A 195 12.84 -7.02 -20.67
C ALA A 195 12.36 -6.45 -19.33
N LEU A 196 11.23 -5.73 -19.32
CA LEU A 196 10.62 -5.17 -18.11
C LEU A 196 10.15 -6.26 -17.14
N GLN A 197 9.51 -7.31 -17.65
CA GLN A 197 9.09 -8.46 -16.83
C GLN A 197 10.29 -9.19 -16.22
N GLN A 198 11.37 -9.32 -16.96
CA GLN A 198 12.60 -9.94 -16.47
C GLN A 198 13.26 -9.10 -15.38
N ILE A 199 13.37 -7.77 -15.56
CA ILE A 199 13.86 -6.85 -14.51
C ILE A 199 12.99 -6.97 -13.27
N ALA A 200 11.66 -6.98 -13.40
CA ALA A 200 10.76 -7.16 -12.27
C ALA A 200 11.00 -8.49 -11.52
N GLY A 201 11.27 -9.57 -12.25
CA GLY A 201 11.65 -10.86 -11.66
C GLY A 201 12.96 -10.79 -10.87
N LEU A 202 14.00 -10.15 -11.44
CA LEU A 202 15.30 -9.97 -10.78
C LEU A 202 15.19 -9.07 -9.54
N LEU A 203 14.33 -8.05 -9.56
CA LEU A 203 14.05 -7.24 -8.38
C LEU A 203 13.40 -8.07 -7.27
N ARG A 204 12.41 -8.93 -7.58
CA ARG A 204 11.82 -9.84 -6.59
C ARG A 204 12.84 -10.84 -6.01
N GLU A 205 13.80 -11.30 -6.81
CA GLU A 205 14.88 -12.19 -6.34
C GLU A 205 15.87 -11.45 -5.45
N CYS A 206 16.16 -10.17 -5.78
CA CYS A 206 17.13 -9.34 -5.05
C CYS A 206 16.62 -8.88 -3.68
N PHE A 207 15.36 -8.49 -3.61
CA PHE A 207 14.76 -7.85 -2.45
C PHE A 207 13.88 -8.80 -1.65
N ARG A 208 13.66 -8.48 -0.37
CA ARG A 208 12.86 -9.30 0.54
C ARG A 208 11.37 -9.03 0.32
N GLU A 209 10.55 -9.96 0.76
CA GLU A 209 9.08 -9.84 0.76
C GLU A 209 8.58 -8.63 1.59
N THR A 210 9.39 -8.19 2.56
CA THR A 210 9.13 -6.99 3.38
C THR A 210 9.47 -5.68 2.69
N ASP A 211 10.24 -5.69 1.62
CA ASP A 211 10.61 -4.52 0.85
C ASP A 211 9.50 -4.20 -0.17
N ILE A 212 9.31 -2.93 -0.45
CA ILE A 212 8.24 -2.48 -1.34
C ILE A 212 8.86 -2.19 -2.70
N ILE A 213 8.37 -2.87 -3.73
CA ILE A 213 8.88 -2.74 -5.11
C ILE A 213 7.74 -2.23 -5.98
N GLY A 214 8.00 -1.19 -6.79
CA GLY A 214 7.04 -0.64 -7.73
C GLY A 214 7.67 -0.27 -9.07
N ARG A 215 6.83 -0.27 -10.12
CA ARG A 215 7.12 0.33 -11.42
C ARG A 215 6.40 1.67 -11.48
N LEU A 216 7.16 2.77 -11.56
CA LEU A 216 6.60 4.13 -11.48
C LEU A 216 6.20 4.69 -12.84
N GLY A 217 6.81 4.21 -13.90
CA GLY A 217 6.58 4.65 -15.28
C GLY A 217 7.28 3.71 -16.26
N GLY A 218 7.25 3.96 -17.53
CA GLY A 218 7.79 3.17 -18.63
C GLY A 218 8.93 2.20 -18.28
N ASP A 219 10.13 2.71 -18.06
CA ASP A 219 11.37 2.01 -17.71
C ASP A 219 11.82 2.23 -16.25
N GLU A 220 11.01 2.92 -15.44
CA GLU A 220 11.34 3.36 -14.09
C GLU A 220 10.79 2.43 -13.03
N PHE A 221 11.65 1.99 -12.11
CA PHE A 221 11.29 1.20 -10.94
C PHE A 221 11.75 1.90 -9.67
N CYS A 222 11.07 1.62 -8.57
CA CYS A 222 11.43 2.13 -7.27
C CYS A 222 11.34 1.03 -6.21
N VAL A 223 12.27 1.05 -5.24
CA VAL A 223 12.29 0.10 -4.13
C VAL A 223 12.45 0.86 -2.82
N LEU A 224 11.60 0.58 -1.85
CA LEU A 224 11.75 1.04 -0.49
C LEU A 224 12.21 -0.11 0.41
N LEU A 225 13.39 0.02 0.94
CA LEU A 225 13.99 -0.92 1.89
C LEU A 225 13.68 -0.49 3.31
N SER A 226 13.27 -1.44 4.14
CA SER A 226 13.10 -1.25 5.57
C SER A 226 14.29 -1.85 6.32
N GLN A 227 14.81 -1.15 7.33
CA GLN A 227 15.91 -1.63 8.19
C GLN A 227 17.26 -1.76 7.47
N THR A 228 17.71 -0.70 6.82
CA THR A 228 19.05 -0.66 6.22
C THR A 228 20.13 -0.17 7.19
N SER A 229 21.29 -0.80 7.14
CA SER A 229 22.53 -0.27 7.74
C SER A 229 23.27 0.60 6.72
N ALA A 230 24.04 1.57 7.16
CA ALA A 230 24.79 2.48 6.29
C ALA A 230 25.73 1.79 5.27
N ALA A 231 26.09 0.52 5.49
CA ALA A 231 26.86 -0.30 4.55
C ALA A 231 25.96 -1.12 3.60
N GLY A 232 24.63 -1.16 3.85
CA GLY A 232 23.70 -2.01 3.12
C GLY A 232 23.46 -1.55 1.69
N ASP A 233 23.46 -0.25 1.46
CA ASP A 233 23.12 0.34 0.14
C ASP A 233 24.11 -0.06 -0.94
N LEU A 234 25.41 -0.02 -0.65
CA LEU A 234 26.44 -0.41 -1.59
C LEU A 234 26.39 -1.91 -1.92
N LEU A 235 26.14 -2.75 -0.92
CA LEU A 235 26.03 -4.20 -1.09
C LEU A 235 24.80 -4.59 -1.88
N ILE A 236 23.66 -3.92 -1.67
CA ILE A 236 22.43 -4.18 -2.39
C ILE A 236 22.59 -3.78 -3.86
N ARG A 237 23.18 -2.61 -4.12
CA ARG A 237 23.48 -2.18 -5.48
C ARG A 237 24.40 -3.16 -6.20
N GLN A 238 25.46 -3.62 -5.57
CA GLN A 238 26.37 -4.62 -6.13
C GLN A 238 25.65 -5.94 -6.41
N ARG A 239 24.84 -6.42 -5.46
CA ARG A 239 24.05 -7.65 -5.63
C ARG A 239 23.09 -7.55 -6.82
N LEU A 240 22.39 -6.43 -6.96
CA LEU A 240 21.46 -6.21 -8.08
C LEU A 240 22.18 -6.23 -9.43
N LEU A 241 23.32 -5.52 -9.53
CA LEU A 241 24.12 -5.50 -10.76
C LEU A 241 24.65 -6.90 -11.11
N GLN A 242 25.15 -7.65 -10.13
CA GLN A 242 25.59 -9.03 -10.34
C GLN A 242 24.45 -9.97 -10.80
N LEU A 243 23.23 -9.80 -10.28
CA LEU A 243 22.09 -10.59 -10.72
C LEU A 243 21.74 -10.30 -12.20
N ILE A 244 21.84 -9.05 -12.62
CA ILE A 244 21.61 -8.65 -14.00
C ILE A 244 22.70 -9.22 -14.92
N GLU A 245 23.96 -9.15 -14.53
CA GLU A 245 25.08 -9.75 -15.27
C GLU A 245 24.88 -11.26 -15.45
N ARG A 246 24.62 -11.98 -14.40
CA ARG A 246 24.32 -13.43 -14.45
C ARG A 246 23.12 -13.75 -15.33
N SER A 247 22.11 -12.88 -15.31
CA SER A 247 20.92 -13.05 -16.17
C SER A 247 21.26 -12.81 -17.63
N ASN A 248 22.19 -11.91 -17.95
CA ASN A 248 22.69 -11.68 -19.29
C ASN A 248 23.47 -12.89 -19.79
N ASP A 249 24.38 -13.46 -18.99
CA ASP A 249 25.18 -14.63 -19.35
C ASP A 249 24.27 -15.84 -19.67
N ARG A 250 23.30 -16.15 -18.83
CA ARG A 250 22.30 -17.22 -19.07
C ARG A 250 21.47 -16.98 -20.34
N GLY A 251 21.14 -15.72 -20.63
CA GLY A 251 20.42 -15.35 -21.85
C GLY A 251 21.22 -15.58 -23.10
N ASN A 252 22.52 -15.31 -23.06
CA ASN A 252 23.46 -15.49 -24.18
C ASN A 252 23.78 -16.98 -24.41
N GLU A 253 24.04 -17.76 -23.35
CA GLU A 253 24.35 -19.20 -23.45
C GLU A 253 23.21 -20.00 -24.10
N ASN A 254 21.97 -19.63 -23.84
CA ASN A 254 20.80 -20.32 -24.37
C ASN A 254 20.35 -19.80 -25.75
N CYS A 255 21.06 -18.85 -26.37
CA CYS A 255 20.68 -18.15 -27.63
C CYS A 255 19.23 -17.59 -27.61
N LYS A 256 18.70 -17.31 -26.43
CA LYS A 256 17.30 -16.87 -26.25
C LYS A 256 17.14 -15.36 -26.27
N ARG A 257 18.23 -14.60 -26.14
CA ARG A 257 18.18 -13.14 -26.06
C ARG A 257 19.28 -12.49 -26.86
N VAL A 258 18.90 -11.50 -27.65
CA VAL A 258 19.80 -10.79 -28.61
C VAL A 258 20.26 -9.44 -28.06
N TYR A 259 19.81 -9.06 -26.85
CA TYR A 259 20.16 -7.79 -26.18
C TYR A 259 20.63 -8.03 -24.76
N THR A 260 21.37 -7.09 -24.22
CA THR A 260 21.90 -7.10 -22.85
C THR A 260 21.08 -6.16 -21.98
N LEU A 261 20.58 -6.66 -20.84
CA LEU A 261 19.92 -5.82 -19.84
C LEU A 261 20.96 -5.01 -19.08
N SER A 262 20.66 -3.74 -18.88
CA SER A 262 21.42 -2.83 -18.04
C SER A 262 20.48 -1.93 -17.28
N ILE A 263 20.89 -1.48 -16.09
CA ILE A 263 20.12 -0.56 -15.28
C ILE A 263 20.98 0.56 -14.72
N SER A 264 20.40 1.71 -14.55
CA SER A 264 20.98 2.82 -13.79
C SER A 264 20.27 2.97 -12.44
N VAL A 265 21.01 3.26 -11.38
CA VAL A 265 20.53 3.20 -10.01
C VAL A 265 20.93 4.45 -9.23
N GLY A 266 19.99 5.06 -8.53
CA GLY A 266 20.20 6.09 -7.52
C GLY A 266 19.59 5.66 -6.19
N ALA A 267 20.25 5.95 -5.08
CA ALA A 267 19.77 5.59 -3.74
C ALA A 267 19.91 6.76 -2.78
N VAL A 268 18.93 6.92 -1.88
CA VAL A 268 18.87 7.94 -0.84
C VAL A 268 18.28 7.38 0.44
N ASP A 269 18.73 7.91 1.57
CA ASP A 269 18.10 7.63 2.86
C ASP A 269 16.80 8.42 3.01
N ILE A 270 15.83 7.80 3.67
CA ILE A 270 14.52 8.41 3.96
C ILE A 270 14.13 8.13 5.41
N SER A 271 13.68 9.17 6.11
CA SER A 271 13.37 9.12 7.54
C SER A 271 11.88 9.15 7.85
N GLY A 272 11.06 9.69 6.95
CA GLY A 272 9.62 9.84 7.17
C GLY A 272 8.80 9.91 5.89
N PRO A 273 7.48 9.73 6.00
CA PRO A 273 6.58 9.73 4.84
C PRO A 273 6.44 11.12 4.17
N GLU A 274 6.63 12.19 4.92
CA GLU A 274 6.51 13.59 4.42
C GLU A 274 7.58 13.92 3.38
N GLU A 275 8.68 13.17 3.37
CA GLU A 275 9.80 13.36 2.46
C GLU A 275 9.71 12.50 1.19
N LEU A 276 8.74 11.56 1.09
CA LEU A 276 8.76 10.51 0.08
C LEU A 276 8.88 11.04 -1.35
N GLU A 277 8.02 11.97 -1.76
CA GLU A 277 8.07 12.52 -3.13
C GLU A 277 9.36 13.31 -3.38
N GLN A 278 9.86 14.04 -2.40
CA GLN A 278 11.13 14.75 -2.51
C GLN A 278 12.30 13.76 -2.65
N GLN A 279 12.31 12.69 -1.88
CA GLN A 279 13.37 11.69 -1.93
C GLN A 279 13.31 10.85 -3.20
N ILE A 280 12.12 10.59 -3.77
CA ILE A 280 11.98 10.00 -5.12
C ILE A 280 12.71 10.89 -6.14
N GLY A 281 12.46 12.21 -6.14
CA GLY A 281 13.14 13.13 -7.05
C GLY A 281 14.65 13.21 -6.84
N ARG A 282 15.14 13.09 -5.60
CA ARG A 282 16.60 13.04 -5.32
C ARG A 282 17.24 11.74 -5.77
N ALA A 283 16.57 10.61 -5.57
CA ALA A 283 17.03 9.30 -6.03
C ALA A 283 17.08 9.25 -7.56
N ASP A 284 16.08 9.82 -8.23
CA ASP A 284 16.05 9.98 -9.69
C ASP A 284 17.26 10.81 -10.20
N ALA A 285 17.55 11.96 -9.58
CA ALA A 285 18.71 12.77 -9.93
C ALA A 285 20.04 11.98 -9.83
N LEU A 286 20.23 11.21 -8.76
CA LEU A 286 21.42 10.35 -8.58
C LEU A 286 21.47 9.19 -9.60
N MET A 287 20.32 8.62 -9.94
CA MET A 287 20.20 7.61 -10.99
C MET A 287 20.62 8.20 -12.35
N TYR A 288 20.17 9.41 -12.66
CA TYR A 288 20.53 10.10 -13.90
C TYR A 288 22.03 10.40 -13.98
N GLU A 289 22.68 10.81 -12.89
CA GLU A 289 24.14 10.96 -12.83
C GLU A 289 24.87 9.64 -13.12
N HIS A 290 24.38 8.53 -12.55
CA HIS A 290 24.91 7.20 -12.82
C HIS A 290 24.75 6.81 -14.29
N LYS A 291 23.58 7.09 -14.90
CA LYS A 291 23.30 6.84 -16.32
C LYS A 291 24.27 7.60 -17.22
N ARG A 292 24.50 8.89 -16.94
CA ARG A 292 25.46 9.70 -17.67
C ARG A 292 26.90 9.19 -17.56
N ALA A 293 27.33 8.80 -16.37
CA ALA A 293 28.69 8.26 -16.16
C ALA A 293 28.93 6.99 -16.97
N LYS A 294 27.94 6.11 -17.09
CA LYS A 294 28.00 4.91 -17.95
C LYS A 294 28.13 5.26 -19.42
N GLN A 295 27.34 6.23 -19.91
CA GLN A 295 27.38 6.64 -21.32
C GLN A 295 28.76 7.20 -21.71
N VAL A 296 29.33 8.09 -20.88
CA VAL A 296 30.68 8.63 -21.10
C VAL A 296 31.76 7.54 -21.08
N GLY A 297 31.61 6.55 -20.18
CA GLY A 297 32.50 5.39 -20.14
C GLY A 297 32.45 4.56 -21.42
N ALA A 298 31.22 4.26 -21.89
CA ALA A 298 31.02 3.49 -23.13
C ALA A 298 31.61 4.21 -24.38
N GLU A 299 31.39 5.52 -24.48
CA GLU A 299 31.97 6.32 -25.59
C GLU A 299 33.51 6.34 -25.58
N ARG A 300 34.13 6.41 -24.40
CA ARG A 300 35.61 6.33 -24.29
C ARG A 300 36.13 4.97 -24.74
N PHE A 301 35.48 3.88 -24.36
CA PHE A 301 35.85 2.53 -24.80
C PHE A 301 35.69 2.34 -26.33
N ALA A 302 34.61 2.87 -26.91
CA ALA A 302 34.36 2.80 -28.34
C ALA A 302 35.48 3.54 -29.13
N ARG A 303 35.82 4.76 -28.72
CA ARG A 303 36.91 5.55 -29.36
C ARG A 303 38.28 4.90 -29.23
N GLN A 304 38.56 4.19 -28.12
CA GLN A 304 39.82 3.46 -27.98
C GLN A 304 39.93 2.26 -28.93
N ARG A 305 38.80 1.61 -29.26
CA ARG A 305 38.78 0.48 -30.22
C ARG A 305 38.86 0.91 -31.68
N GLU A 306 38.46 2.13 -32.02
CA GLU A 306 38.60 2.69 -33.38
C GLU A 306 40.02 3.21 -33.67
N MET A 307 40.89 3.36 -32.66
CA MET A 307 42.26 3.83 -32.77
C MET A 307 43.31 2.71 -32.78
N VAL A 308 42.88 1.43 -32.71
CA VAL A 308 43.71 0.24 -32.79
C VAL A 308 43.36 -0.56 -34.05
#